data_2bfd45ab4bfc989125aa8a3f2922567b
#
_entry.id   2bfd45ab4bfc989125aa8a3f2922567b
#
_cell.length_a   1.000
_cell.length_b   1.000
_cell.length_c   1.000
_cell.angle_alpha   90.00
_cell.angle_beta   90.00
_cell.angle_gamma   90.00
#
_symmetry.space_group_name_H-M   'P 1'
#
loop_
_entity.id
_entity.type
_entity.pdbx_description
1 polymer ?
#
loop_
_entity_poly.entity_id
_entity_poly.type
_entity_poly.pdbx_seq_one_letter_code
_entity_poly.pdbx_strand_id
1 'polypeptide(L)'
;MINKKNAFTLAESSTHAALSQTKVKSAFTLSEVLITLGIIGVVAALTIPNLIYDYKAKQLRSKFFRTYSVIQQVFKDMEAEGDSGDPFTYPSATFYKTFGQYLTGATDCKNKSAKENCYKHSNQGEKKYRTFSGATFDGSNGYFDEGQLLLQDGTLLLFEQWNGGENDYHCFIAADLNGINNPPNIFGYDVFVFQFLDGEIVPTGYKNTGFINYPLTDLSKWCNKESNKNLNGWGCAQLAATDSEYFKKVVRMKF
;
A
#
# COMPACT_ATOMS: atom_id res chain seq x y z
N MET A 1 -103.65 -8.87 -38.88
CA MET A 1 -104.55 -8.01 -38.07
C MET A 1 -103.70 -7.19 -37.09
N ILE A 2 -103.70 -5.88 -37.24
CA ILE A 2 -103.84 -4.87 -36.20
C ILE A 2 -102.65 -4.81 -35.18
N ASN A 3 -101.91 -3.80 -35.06
CA ASN A 3 -101.91 -2.34 -35.10
C ASN A 3 -101.03 -1.79 -33.95
N LYS A 4 -100.23 -0.79 -34.29
CA LYS A 4 -99.89 0.38 -33.46
C LYS A 4 -99.15 0.15 -32.09
N LYS A 5 -98.24 0.94 -31.71
CA LYS A 5 -98.04 2.41 -31.73
C LYS A 5 -96.61 2.80 -31.35
N ASN A 6 -96.23 3.93 -31.85
CA ASN A 6 -95.02 4.70 -31.51
C ASN A 6 -94.95 5.12 -30.03
N ALA A 7 -93.82 5.13 -29.48
CA ALA A 7 -93.43 6.07 -28.39
C ALA A 7 -91.98 6.49 -28.53
N PHE A 8 -91.82 7.74 -28.89
CA PHE A 8 -90.60 8.48 -28.89
C PHE A 8 -90.23 8.84 -27.43
N THR A 9 -89.07 8.45 -27.01
CA THR A 9 -88.51 9.00 -25.75
C THR A 9 -87.14 9.52 -26.04
N LEU A 10 -87.00 10.82 -25.89
CA LEU A 10 -85.72 11.55 -25.88
C LEU A 10 -84.86 11.06 -24.71
N ALA A 11 -83.72 10.53 -25.03
CA ALA A 11 -82.69 10.29 -24.04
C ALA A 11 -81.71 11.45 -24.06
N GLU A 12 -81.69 12.19 -23.00
CA GLU A 12 -80.69 13.25 -22.71
C GLU A 12 -79.27 12.68 -22.69
N SER A 13 -78.46 13.16 -23.60
CA SER A 13 -77.01 12.93 -23.58
C SER A 13 -76.40 13.73 -22.48
N SER A 14 -76.16 13.15 -21.30
CA SER A 14 -75.28 13.72 -20.32
C SER A 14 -73.84 13.43 -20.74
N THR A 15 -73.19 14.39 -21.37
CA THR A 15 -71.73 14.41 -21.59
C THR A 15 -71.00 14.59 -20.29
N HIS A 16 -70.61 13.47 -19.65
CA HIS A 16 -69.57 13.52 -18.62
C HIS A 16 -68.28 13.85 -19.30
N ALA A 17 -67.88 15.12 -19.27
CA ALA A 17 -66.51 15.54 -19.53
C ALA A 17 -65.62 14.96 -18.43
N ALA A 18 -64.97 13.85 -18.74
CA ALA A 18 -63.88 13.34 -17.89
C ALA A 18 -62.74 14.35 -17.91
N LEU A 19 -62.61 15.12 -16.83
CA LEU A 19 -61.44 15.94 -16.57
C LEU A 19 -60.24 14.98 -16.43
N SER A 20 -59.54 14.79 -17.53
CA SER A 20 -58.21 14.18 -17.53
C SER A 20 -57.32 15.07 -16.71
N GLN A 21 -57.03 14.67 -15.46
CA GLN A 21 -55.96 15.27 -14.69
C GLN A 21 -54.67 14.93 -15.39
N THR A 22 -54.19 15.82 -16.24
CA THR A 22 -52.82 15.82 -16.73
C THR A 22 -51.91 16.01 -15.53
N LYS A 23 -51.30 14.91 -15.04
CA LYS A 23 -50.16 14.99 -14.11
C LYS A 23 -49.14 15.87 -14.80
N VAL A 24 -49.01 17.10 -14.34
CA VAL A 24 -47.95 18.00 -14.75
C VAL A 24 -46.64 17.31 -14.31
N LYS A 25 -45.96 16.66 -15.24
CA LYS A 25 -44.58 16.20 -15.02
C LYS A 25 -43.75 17.47 -14.86
N SER A 26 -43.35 17.79 -13.64
CA SER A 26 -42.40 18.85 -13.41
C SER A 26 -41.10 18.48 -14.13
N ALA A 27 -40.85 19.13 -15.25
CA ALA A 27 -39.58 19.04 -15.97
C ALA A 27 -38.61 20.05 -15.36
N PHE A 28 -37.40 19.63 -15.06
CA PHE A 28 -36.36 20.53 -14.59
C PHE A 28 -36.00 21.55 -15.67
N THR A 29 -35.79 22.79 -15.26
CA THR A 29 -35.31 23.80 -16.18
C THR A 29 -33.80 23.59 -16.45
N LEU A 30 -33.34 24.00 -17.63
CA LEU A 30 -31.91 23.95 -17.99
C LEU A 30 -31.03 24.69 -16.96
N SER A 31 -31.53 25.79 -16.43
CA SER A 31 -30.86 26.59 -15.40
C SER A 31 -30.69 25.84 -14.08
N GLU A 32 -31.72 25.14 -13.61
CA GLU A 32 -31.65 24.33 -12.37
C GLU A 32 -30.63 23.20 -12.51
N VAL A 33 -30.59 22.52 -13.67
CA VAL A 33 -29.60 21.48 -13.94
C VAL A 33 -28.19 22.04 -13.97
N LEU A 34 -27.98 23.18 -14.63
CA LEU A 34 -26.65 23.80 -14.69
C LEU A 34 -26.15 24.27 -13.34
N ILE A 35 -27.01 24.87 -12.50
CA ILE A 35 -26.64 25.31 -11.15
C ILE A 35 -26.32 24.11 -10.27
N THR A 36 -27.16 23.08 -10.30
CA THR A 36 -26.93 21.87 -9.47
C THR A 36 -25.64 21.14 -9.85
N LEU A 37 -25.38 20.97 -11.16
CA LEU A 37 -24.13 20.38 -11.65
C LEU A 37 -22.91 21.24 -11.27
N GLY A 38 -23.03 22.57 -11.32
CA GLY A 38 -21.97 23.49 -10.89
C GLY A 38 -21.64 23.32 -9.41
N ILE A 39 -22.64 23.27 -8.54
CA ILE A 39 -22.45 23.08 -7.11
C ILE A 39 -21.83 21.69 -6.81
N ILE A 40 -22.37 20.64 -7.42
CA ILE A 40 -21.85 19.27 -7.24
C ILE A 40 -20.37 19.21 -7.73
N GLY A 41 -20.06 19.83 -8.86
CA GLY A 41 -18.71 19.87 -9.39
C GLY A 41 -17.71 20.53 -8.46
N VAL A 42 -18.05 21.66 -7.86
CA VAL A 42 -17.18 22.36 -6.89
C VAL A 42 -17.01 21.53 -5.61
N VAL A 43 -18.09 21.00 -5.06
CA VAL A 43 -18.04 20.16 -3.85
C VAL A 43 -17.19 18.91 -4.09
N ALA A 44 -17.41 18.23 -5.22
CA ALA A 44 -16.64 17.05 -5.59
C ALA A 44 -15.15 17.37 -5.77
N ALA A 45 -14.81 18.47 -6.43
CA ALA A 45 -13.42 18.88 -6.62
C ALA A 45 -12.66 19.12 -5.31
N LEU A 46 -13.34 19.61 -4.27
CA LEU A 46 -12.75 19.86 -2.95
C LEU A 46 -12.70 18.62 -2.05
N THR A 47 -13.64 17.68 -2.22
CA THR A 47 -13.77 16.53 -1.30
C THR A 47 -13.07 15.28 -1.79
N ILE A 48 -13.12 14.97 -3.10
CA ILE A 48 -12.58 13.74 -3.67
C ILE A 48 -11.08 13.57 -3.40
N PRO A 49 -10.20 14.58 -3.61
CA PRO A 49 -8.77 14.42 -3.35
C PRO A 49 -8.47 14.01 -1.90
N ASN A 50 -9.14 14.64 -0.92
CA ASN A 50 -8.95 14.34 0.48
C ASN A 50 -9.38 12.91 0.81
N LEU A 51 -10.52 12.46 0.27
CA LEU A 51 -11.01 11.10 0.47
C LEU A 51 -10.03 10.05 -0.09
N ILE A 52 -9.46 10.31 -1.27
CA ILE A 52 -8.46 9.43 -1.89
C ILE A 52 -7.21 9.33 -1.01
N TYR A 53 -6.70 10.45 -0.48
CA TYR A 53 -5.54 10.45 0.43
C TYR A 53 -5.83 9.66 1.71
N ASP A 54 -6.97 9.87 2.33
CA ASP A 54 -7.34 9.18 3.56
C ASP A 54 -7.53 7.67 3.34
N TYR A 55 -8.12 7.27 2.21
CA TYR A 55 -8.24 5.87 1.83
C TYR A 55 -6.85 5.23 1.63
N LYS A 56 -5.97 5.90 0.88
CA LYS A 56 -4.60 5.42 0.61
C LYS A 56 -3.78 5.31 1.89
N ALA A 57 -3.90 6.28 2.80
CA ALA A 57 -3.24 6.24 4.10
C ALA A 57 -3.68 5.04 4.94
N LYS A 58 -5.00 4.78 5.01
CA LYS A 58 -5.55 3.61 5.71
C LYS A 58 -5.07 2.29 5.08
N GLN A 59 -5.05 2.21 3.75
CA GLN A 59 -4.60 1.03 3.02
C GLN A 59 -3.12 0.72 3.31
N LEU A 60 -2.23 1.72 3.19
CA LEU A 60 -0.80 1.56 3.48
C LEU A 60 -0.56 1.18 4.93
N ARG A 61 -1.25 1.84 5.87
CA ARG A 61 -1.16 1.52 7.29
C ARG A 61 -1.55 0.06 7.57
N SER A 62 -2.68 -0.37 7.03
CA SER A 62 -3.16 -1.75 7.20
C SER A 62 -2.18 -2.77 6.64
N LYS A 63 -1.65 -2.52 5.44
CA LYS A 63 -0.64 -3.38 4.82
C LYS A 63 0.65 -3.41 5.62
N PHE A 64 1.13 -2.27 6.12
CA PHE A 64 2.32 -2.19 6.95
C PHE A 64 2.21 -3.08 8.19
N PHE A 65 1.16 -2.90 8.99
CA PHE A 65 0.99 -3.69 10.22
C PHE A 65 0.77 -5.18 9.93
N ARG A 66 -0.01 -5.50 8.88
CA ARG A 66 -0.18 -6.88 8.45
C ARG A 66 1.15 -7.52 8.07
N THR A 67 1.94 -6.85 7.23
CA THR A 67 3.23 -7.39 6.78
C THR A 67 4.20 -7.53 7.95
N TYR A 68 4.27 -6.55 8.84
CA TYR A 68 5.08 -6.62 10.05
C TYR A 68 4.69 -7.80 10.93
N SER A 69 3.38 -7.99 11.17
CA SER A 69 2.87 -9.14 11.94
C SER A 69 3.17 -10.47 11.25
N VAL A 70 3.10 -10.55 9.92
CA VAL A 70 3.46 -11.77 9.18
C VAL A 70 4.95 -12.08 9.36
N ILE A 71 5.82 -11.09 9.22
CA ILE A 71 7.26 -11.27 9.43
C ILE A 71 7.53 -11.76 10.86
N GLN A 72 6.95 -11.12 11.88
CA GLN A 72 7.09 -11.54 13.28
C GLN A 72 6.58 -12.97 13.52
N GLN A 73 5.46 -13.35 12.89
CA GLN A 73 4.90 -14.68 13.03
C GLN A 73 5.82 -15.74 12.45
N VAL A 74 6.44 -15.49 11.30
CA VAL A 74 7.39 -16.46 10.71
C VAL A 74 8.56 -16.73 11.65
N PHE A 75 9.13 -15.72 12.32
CA PHE A 75 10.19 -15.95 13.31
C PHE A 75 9.73 -16.85 14.45
N LYS A 76 8.50 -16.63 14.96
CA LYS A 76 7.93 -17.47 16.02
C LYS A 76 7.66 -18.91 15.55
N ASP A 77 7.18 -19.08 14.33
CA ASP A 77 6.91 -20.39 13.76
C ASP A 77 8.21 -21.18 13.53
N MET A 78 9.28 -20.51 13.08
CA MET A 78 10.61 -21.10 12.94
C MET A 78 11.11 -21.62 14.29
N GLU A 79 11.06 -20.81 15.35
CA GLU A 79 11.46 -21.21 16.70
C GLU A 79 10.60 -22.36 17.22
N ALA A 80 9.30 -22.34 16.98
CA ALA A 80 8.37 -23.39 17.45
C ALA A 80 8.63 -24.74 16.76
N GLU A 81 9.08 -24.75 15.51
CA GLU A 81 9.41 -25.96 14.75
C GLU A 81 10.88 -26.41 14.91
N GLY A 82 11.68 -25.64 15.64
CA GLY A 82 13.07 -25.97 15.97
C GLY A 82 14.08 -25.46 14.94
N ASP A 83 13.66 -24.65 13.98
CA ASP A 83 14.56 -23.89 13.13
C ASP A 83 15.09 -22.67 13.88
N SER A 84 16.32 -22.28 13.59
CA SER A 84 16.89 -21.10 14.23
C SER A 84 16.20 -19.84 13.72
N GLY A 85 15.67 -19.03 14.66
CA GLY A 85 15.22 -17.66 14.36
C GLY A 85 16.37 -16.69 14.10
N ASP A 86 17.61 -17.06 14.43
CA ASP A 86 18.78 -16.23 14.19
C ASP A 86 19.27 -16.35 12.74
N PRO A 87 19.17 -15.28 11.92
CA PRO A 87 19.59 -15.30 10.52
C PRO A 87 21.06 -15.65 10.30
N PHE A 88 21.92 -15.41 11.32
CA PHE A 88 23.36 -15.61 11.21
C PHE A 88 23.81 -17.06 11.44
N THR A 89 22.90 -17.94 11.85
CA THR A 89 23.15 -19.39 11.90
C THR A 89 23.09 -20.04 10.49
N TYR A 90 22.57 -19.31 9.50
CA TYR A 90 22.45 -19.77 8.13
C TYR A 90 23.59 -19.28 7.26
N PRO A 91 24.03 -20.08 6.27
CA PRO A 91 24.95 -19.57 5.25
C PRO A 91 24.37 -18.34 4.54
N SER A 92 25.27 -17.45 4.08
CA SER A 92 24.86 -16.25 3.34
C SER A 92 23.88 -16.59 2.20
N ALA A 93 22.88 -15.75 2.02
CA ALA A 93 21.82 -15.90 1.00
C ALA A 93 21.00 -17.21 1.09
N THR A 94 20.89 -17.81 2.28
CA THR A 94 20.07 -19.02 2.47
C THR A 94 18.95 -18.84 3.51
N PHE A 95 19.12 -17.94 4.47
CA PHE A 95 18.11 -17.65 5.48
C PHE A 95 16.72 -17.41 4.89
N TYR A 96 16.62 -16.56 3.84
CA TYR A 96 15.34 -16.25 3.20
C TYR A 96 14.60 -17.48 2.66
N LYS A 97 15.31 -18.57 2.32
CA LYS A 97 14.68 -19.81 1.83
C LYS A 97 13.97 -20.55 2.95
N THR A 98 14.62 -20.68 4.11
CA THR A 98 14.01 -21.26 5.30
C THR A 98 12.84 -20.40 5.75
N PHE A 99 13.05 -19.09 5.85
CA PHE A 99 11.98 -18.13 6.14
C PHE A 99 10.78 -18.28 5.19
N GLY A 100 11.04 -18.50 3.89
CA GLY A 100 10.02 -18.67 2.87
C GLY A 100 9.18 -19.95 3.01
N GLN A 101 9.69 -20.99 3.68
CA GLN A 101 8.95 -22.23 3.94
C GLN A 101 7.74 -22.01 4.86
N TYR A 102 7.83 -21.01 5.73
CA TYR A 102 6.76 -20.60 6.65
C TYR A 102 5.75 -19.63 6.01
N LEU A 103 5.95 -19.24 4.76
CA LEU A 103 5.05 -18.34 4.02
C LEU A 103 4.25 -19.11 2.96
N THR A 104 3.01 -19.45 3.29
CA THR A 104 2.14 -20.19 2.36
C THR A 104 1.97 -19.45 1.05
N GLY A 105 2.34 -20.12 -0.06
CA GLY A 105 2.16 -19.62 -1.42
C GLY A 105 3.06 -18.44 -1.80
N ALA A 106 4.10 -18.15 -1.04
CA ALA A 106 5.12 -17.20 -1.45
C ALA A 106 5.90 -17.69 -2.67
N THR A 107 6.22 -16.79 -3.58
CA THR A 107 7.06 -17.09 -4.75
C THR A 107 8.49 -16.71 -4.44
N ASP A 108 9.41 -17.68 -4.54
CA ASP A 108 10.84 -17.43 -4.45
C ASP A 108 11.32 -16.70 -5.72
N CYS A 109 11.72 -15.44 -5.52
CA CYS A 109 12.32 -14.58 -6.53
C CYS A 109 13.83 -14.77 -6.68
N LYS A 110 14.46 -15.54 -5.80
CA LYS A 110 15.91 -15.71 -5.70
C LYS A 110 16.64 -14.38 -5.44
N ASN A 111 17.96 -14.43 -5.36
CA ASN A 111 18.79 -13.26 -5.09
C ASN A 111 18.99 -12.32 -6.30
N LYS A 112 19.01 -12.86 -7.51
CA LYS A 112 19.20 -12.10 -8.77
C LYS A 112 18.11 -12.47 -9.76
N SER A 113 16.91 -11.94 -9.53
CA SER A 113 15.75 -12.36 -10.30
C SER A 113 15.63 -11.64 -11.63
N ALA A 114 15.27 -12.42 -12.68
CA ALA A 114 14.76 -11.91 -13.93
C ALA A 114 13.22 -11.95 -14.01
N LYS A 115 12.52 -12.41 -12.95
CA LYS A 115 11.07 -12.52 -12.91
C LYS A 115 10.42 -11.13 -12.91
N GLU A 116 9.28 -10.99 -13.55
CA GLU A 116 8.62 -9.72 -13.81
C GLU A 116 8.26 -8.93 -12.53
N ASN A 117 7.79 -9.64 -11.51
CA ASN A 117 7.31 -9.03 -10.25
C ASN A 117 8.36 -9.00 -9.14
N CYS A 118 9.63 -9.23 -9.46
CA CYS A 118 10.73 -9.28 -8.52
C CYS A 118 11.70 -8.12 -8.77
N TYR A 119 12.42 -7.73 -7.73
CA TYR A 119 13.43 -6.68 -7.83
C TYR A 119 14.62 -7.15 -8.67
N LYS A 120 14.96 -6.36 -9.68
CA LYS A 120 16.16 -6.58 -10.48
C LYS A 120 17.27 -5.74 -9.87
N HIS A 121 18.28 -6.41 -9.32
CA HIS A 121 19.42 -5.72 -8.70
C HIS A 121 20.06 -4.72 -9.69
N SER A 122 20.57 -3.59 -9.18
CA SER A 122 21.02 -2.42 -9.97
C SER A 122 22.04 -2.73 -11.07
N ASN A 123 22.80 -3.82 -10.96
CA ASN A 123 23.68 -4.28 -12.02
C ASN A 123 22.96 -4.80 -13.28
N GLN A 124 21.61 -4.90 -13.26
CA GLN A 124 20.79 -5.38 -14.34
C GLN A 124 19.87 -4.32 -14.98
N GLY A 125 20.07 -3.04 -14.66
CA GLY A 125 19.63 -1.93 -15.50
C GLY A 125 18.38 -1.16 -15.10
N GLU A 126 17.59 -1.54 -14.08
CA GLU A 126 16.45 -0.73 -13.65
C GLU A 126 16.52 -0.35 -12.16
N LYS A 127 16.78 0.92 -11.89
CA LYS A 127 16.72 1.49 -10.55
C LYS A 127 15.27 1.86 -10.23
N LYS A 128 14.51 0.96 -9.58
CA LYS A 128 13.09 1.18 -9.29
C LYS A 128 12.82 1.80 -7.91
N TYR A 129 13.68 1.56 -6.91
CA TYR A 129 13.49 2.13 -5.59
C TYR A 129 14.04 3.54 -5.47
N ARG A 130 13.40 4.31 -4.60
CA ARG A 130 13.75 5.71 -4.32
C ARG A 130 13.89 5.92 -2.82
N THR A 131 14.76 6.84 -2.44
CA THR A 131 14.92 7.29 -1.05
C THR A 131 13.70 8.12 -0.61
N PHE A 132 13.57 8.40 0.67
CA PHE A 132 12.46 9.22 1.20
C PHE A 132 12.46 10.66 0.69
N SER A 133 13.59 11.16 0.18
CA SER A 133 13.64 12.46 -0.52
C SER A 133 13.16 12.40 -1.97
N GLY A 134 12.93 11.20 -2.50
CA GLY A 134 12.55 10.97 -3.89
C GLY A 134 13.73 10.79 -4.85
N ALA A 135 14.98 10.85 -4.35
CA ALA A 135 16.16 10.52 -5.15
C ALA A 135 16.23 9.01 -5.46
N THR A 136 16.92 8.64 -6.52
CA THR A 136 17.13 7.23 -6.84
C THR A 136 17.94 6.54 -5.73
N PHE A 137 17.43 5.42 -5.20
CA PHE A 137 18.19 4.56 -4.31
C PHE A 137 19.30 3.85 -5.08
N ASP A 138 20.53 3.96 -4.60
CA ASP A 138 21.67 3.26 -5.18
C ASP A 138 21.89 1.92 -4.48
N GLY A 139 21.40 0.85 -5.11
CA GLY A 139 21.59 -0.53 -4.65
C GLY A 139 22.86 -1.19 -5.19
N SER A 140 23.78 -0.45 -5.81
CA SER A 140 24.99 -1.00 -6.43
C SER A 140 25.98 -1.65 -5.43
N ASN A 141 25.85 -1.29 -4.14
CA ASN A 141 26.68 -1.84 -3.07
C ASN A 141 26.21 -3.20 -2.53
N GLY A 142 25.33 -3.89 -3.26
CA GLY A 142 24.88 -5.22 -2.88
C GLY A 142 23.62 -5.25 -2.03
N TYR A 143 22.96 -4.13 -1.77
CA TYR A 143 21.75 -4.12 -0.94
C TYR A 143 20.64 -5.00 -1.53
N PHE A 144 20.06 -5.88 -0.68
CA PHE A 144 18.96 -6.78 -1.00
C PHE A 144 19.28 -7.85 -2.05
N ASP A 145 20.52 -8.36 -2.05
CA ASP A 145 20.96 -9.41 -2.96
C ASP A 145 21.00 -10.82 -2.35
N GLU A 146 20.65 -10.99 -1.06
CA GLU A 146 20.58 -12.28 -0.38
C GLU A 146 19.31 -13.07 -0.71
N GLY A 147 18.24 -12.42 -1.15
CA GLY A 147 17.04 -13.12 -1.57
C GLY A 147 15.79 -12.25 -1.55
N GLN A 148 14.74 -12.78 -2.18
CA GLN A 148 13.47 -12.08 -2.32
C GLN A 148 12.31 -13.07 -2.30
N LEU A 149 11.22 -12.70 -1.63
CA LEU A 149 9.98 -13.47 -1.56
C LEU A 149 8.79 -12.59 -1.95
N LEU A 150 8.06 -12.98 -2.98
CA LEU A 150 6.82 -12.32 -3.35
C LEU A 150 5.64 -13.03 -2.69
N LEU A 151 4.93 -12.32 -1.83
CA LEU A 151 3.74 -12.81 -1.13
C LEU A 151 2.51 -12.82 -2.05
N GLN A 152 1.49 -13.60 -1.69
CA GLN A 152 0.24 -13.72 -2.46
C GLN A 152 -0.53 -12.39 -2.59
N ASP A 153 -0.39 -11.48 -1.62
CA ASP A 153 -1.05 -10.17 -1.65
C ASP A 153 -0.28 -9.11 -2.44
N GLY A 154 0.81 -9.53 -3.11
CA GLY A 154 1.67 -8.67 -3.93
C GLY A 154 2.76 -7.94 -3.15
N THR A 155 2.87 -8.14 -1.84
CA THR A 155 3.98 -7.60 -1.05
C THR A 155 5.27 -8.31 -1.44
N LEU A 156 6.34 -7.54 -1.67
CA LEU A 156 7.67 -8.10 -1.97
C LEU A 156 8.58 -7.91 -0.75
N LEU A 157 9.07 -9.02 -0.21
CA LEU A 157 10.08 -9.02 0.85
C LEU A 157 11.47 -9.13 0.23
N LEU A 158 12.38 -8.25 0.65
CA LEU A 158 13.77 -8.19 0.21
C LEU A 158 14.67 -8.43 1.41
N PHE A 159 15.61 -9.34 1.29
CA PHE A 159 16.49 -9.73 2.38
C PHE A 159 17.89 -9.17 2.18
N GLU A 160 18.47 -8.68 3.26
CA GLU A 160 19.83 -8.17 3.35
C GLU A 160 20.50 -8.78 4.55
N GLN A 161 21.59 -9.52 4.36
CA GLN A 161 22.45 -10.05 5.41
C GLN A 161 23.84 -9.43 5.27
N TRP A 162 24.15 -8.50 6.15
CA TRP A 162 25.44 -7.85 6.19
C TRP A 162 26.38 -8.54 7.19
N ASN A 163 27.58 -8.87 6.74
CA ASN A 163 28.67 -9.35 7.57
C ASN A 163 29.88 -8.44 7.38
N GLY A 164 30.01 -7.44 8.23
CA GLY A 164 31.08 -6.44 8.21
C GLY A 164 32.32 -6.86 9.00
N GLY A 165 32.34 -8.07 9.55
CA GLY A 165 33.40 -8.57 10.38
C GLY A 165 33.01 -8.80 11.84
N GLU A 166 33.98 -8.81 12.77
CA GLU A 166 33.75 -9.13 14.18
C GLU A 166 32.70 -8.19 14.81
N ASN A 167 31.56 -8.75 15.22
CA ASN A 167 30.43 -8.05 15.84
C ASN A 167 29.63 -7.07 14.93
N ASP A 168 29.85 -7.06 13.61
CA ASP A 168 29.13 -6.20 12.67
C ASP A 168 28.19 -7.04 11.77
N TYR A 169 27.27 -7.77 12.40
CA TYR A 169 26.30 -8.62 11.72
C TYR A 169 24.92 -7.94 11.74
N HIS A 170 24.34 -7.73 10.57
CA HIS A 170 23.02 -7.14 10.44
C HIS A 170 22.17 -7.92 9.44
N CYS A 171 20.91 -8.19 9.83
CA CYS A 171 19.90 -8.74 8.93
C CYS A 171 18.74 -7.77 8.86
N PHE A 172 18.45 -7.35 7.62
CA PHE A 172 17.31 -6.48 7.32
C PHE A 172 16.33 -7.19 6.39
N ILE A 173 15.06 -6.92 6.60
CA ILE A 173 13.98 -7.33 5.71
C ILE A 173 13.26 -6.06 5.27
N ALA A 174 13.39 -5.67 4.01
CA ALA A 174 12.57 -4.61 3.46
C ALA A 174 11.29 -5.19 2.88
N ALA A 175 10.17 -4.56 3.21
CA ALA A 175 8.86 -4.91 2.72
C ALA A 175 8.34 -3.81 1.78
N ASP A 176 8.26 -4.11 0.50
CA ASP A 176 7.55 -3.31 -0.48
C ASP A 176 6.08 -3.72 -0.46
N LEU A 177 5.24 -2.89 0.16
CA LEU A 177 3.85 -3.23 0.52
C LEU A 177 2.93 -3.44 -0.68
N ASN A 178 3.26 -2.90 -1.82
CA ASN A 178 2.43 -2.97 -3.04
C ASN A 178 3.16 -3.65 -4.20
N GLY A 179 4.42 -4.02 -4.01
CA GLY A 179 5.25 -4.70 -4.99
C GLY A 179 5.86 -3.76 -6.03
N ILE A 180 7.03 -4.16 -6.53
CA ILE A 180 7.94 -3.36 -7.35
C ILE A 180 7.30 -2.70 -8.59
N ASN A 181 6.22 -3.26 -9.12
CA ASN A 181 5.54 -2.75 -10.31
C ASN A 181 4.48 -1.68 -10.00
N ASN A 182 4.19 -1.42 -8.72
CA ASN A 182 3.20 -0.45 -8.28
C ASN A 182 3.88 0.76 -7.60
N PRO A 183 4.26 1.80 -8.34
CA PRO A 183 4.95 2.95 -7.79
C PRO A 183 4.16 3.61 -6.66
N PRO A 184 4.85 4.37 -5.77
CA PRO A 184 6.09 5.10 -6.07
C PRO A 184 7.39 4.38 -5.73
N ASN A 185 7.38 3.22 -5.02
CA ASN A 185 8.54 2.43 -4.59
C ASN A 185 9.55 3.27 -3.79
N ILE A 186 9.06 3.96 -2.77
CA ILE A 186 9.83 4.92 -1.97
C ILE A 186 9.99 4.37 -0.56
N PHE A 187 11.23 4.28 -0.09
CA PHE A 187 11.51 3.97 1.31
C PHE A 187 10.85 4.99 2.25
N GLY A 188 10.09 4.50 3.22
CA GLY A 188 9.31 5.33 4.13
C GLY A 188 7.94 5.75 3.59
N TYR A 189 7.58 5.39 2.36
CA TYR A 189 6.24 5.62 1.83
C TYR A 189 5.46 4.31 1.68
N ASP A 190 5.92 3.41 0.82
CA ASP A 190 5.38 2.08 0.55
C ASP A 190 6.41 0.96 0.73
N VAL A 191 7.67 1.31 1.00
CA VAL A 191 8.76 0.37 1.31
C VAL A 191 9.29 0.65 2.72
N PHE A 192 9.24 -0.36 3.60
CA PHE A 192 9.67 -0.23 4.99
C PHE A 192 10.67 -1.32 5.35
N VAL A 193 11.64 -0.95 6.17
CA VAL A 193 12.73 -1.84 6.55
C VAL A 193 12.57 -2.26 8.00
N PHE A 194 12.79 -3.54 8.26
CA PHE A 194 12.83 -4.15 9.59
C PHE A 194 14.20 -4.77 9.80
N GLN A 195 14.66 -4.83 11.05
CA GLN A 195 15.94 -5.40 11.40
C GLN A 195 15.76 -6.49 12.44
N PHE A 196 16.48 -7.60 12.29
CA PHE A 196 16.64 -8.60 13.34
C PHE A 196 17.64 -8.06 14.37
N LEU A 197 17.21 -7.93 15.62
CA LEU A 197 17.96 -7.35 16.71
C LEU A 197 17.60 -8.07 18.02
N ASP A 198 18.61 -8.58 18.73
CA ASP A 198 18.44 -9.21 20.04
C ASP A 198 17.37 -10.32 20.09
N GLY A 199 17.26 -11.13 19.03
CA GLY A 199 16.30 -12.23 18.92
C GLY A 199 14.91 -11.84 18.39
N GLU A 200 14.70 -10.56 18.07
CA GLU A 200 13.40 -10.07 17.59
C GLU A 200 13.55 -9.30 16.28
N ILE A 201 12.49 -9.28 15.49
CA ILE A 201 12.40 -8.40 14.34
C ILE A 201 11.74 -7.08 14.75
N VAL A 202 12.43 -5.97 14.55
CA VAL A 202 11.98 -4.63 14.95
C VAL A 202 11.96 -3.66 13.77
N PRO A 203 11.09 -2.65 13.78
CA PRO A 203 11.09 -1.62 12.74
C PRO A 203 12.35 -0.76 12.85
N THR A 204 13.04 -0.51 11.75
CA THR A 204 14.22 0.35 11.74
C THR A 204 13.85 1.80 12.07
N GLY A 205 14.79 2.50 12.70
CA GLY A 205 14.55 3.75 13.41
C GLY A 205 14.30 3.54 14.91
N TYR A 206 14.06 2.28 15.33
CA TYR A 206 14.04 1.89 16.74
C TYR A 206 15.45 1.93 17.35
N LYS A 207 15.53 2.01 18.69
CA LYS A 207 16.81 2.05 19.41
C LYS A 207 17.72 0.91 18.98
N ASN A 208 18.99 1.22 18.75
CA ASN A 208 20.06 0.31 18.33
C ASN A 208 19.90 -0.29 16.92
N THR A 209 18.93 0.15 16.11
CA THR A 209 18.85 -0.30 14.71
C THR A 209 19.83 0.45 13.80
N GLY A 210 20.28 -0.24 12.76
CA GLY A 210 21.21 0.27 11.76
C GLY A 210 22.50 -0.53 11.74
N PHE A 211 23.50 0.02 11.09
CA PHE A 211 24.86 -0.48 11.07
C PHE A 211 25.69 0.20 12.17
N ILE A 212 26.80 -0.40 12.59
CA ILE A 212 27.67 0.17 13.64
C ILE A 212 28.03 1.63 13.34
N ASN A 213 28.42 1.92 12.08
CA ASN A 213 28.84 3.25 11.66
C ASN A 213 27.69 4.13 11.13
N TYR A 214 26.49 3.56 10.97
CA TYR A 214 25.32 4.23 10.39
C TYR A 214 24.06 3.87 11.19
N PRO A 215 23.92 4.35 12.44
CA PRO A 215 22.72 4.10 13.25
C PRO A 215 21.51 4.75 12.59
N LEU A 216 20.47 3.97 12.30
CA LEU A 216 19.22 4.43 11.64
C LEU A 216 18.28 5.20 12.58
N THR A 217 18.69 5.42 13.83
CA THR A 217 17.91 6.15 14.85
C THR A 217 17.91 7.67 14.65
N ASP A 218 18.84 8.21 13.89
CA ASP A 218 18.88 9.64 13.54
C ASP A 218 17.89 9.93 12.41
N LEU A 219 16.64 10.20 12.78
CA LEU A 219 15.56 10.42 11.82
C LEU A 219 15.77 11.66 10.94
N SER A 220 16.60 12.63 11.38
CA SER A 220 16.96 13.79 10.56
C SER A 220 17.76 13.40 9.32
N LYS A 221 18.45 12.27 9.36
CA LYS A 221 19.22 11.71 8.24
C LYS A 221 18.47 10.59 7.51
N TRP A 222 17.77 9.74 8.27
CA TRP A 222 17.28 8.46 7.76
C TRP A 222 15.77 8.38 7.56
N CYS A 223 15.04 9.45 7.93
CA CYS A 223 13.61 9.62 7.63
C CYS A 223 13.26 11.10 7.45
N ASN A 224 13.94 11.78 6.55
CA ASN A 224 13.76 13.19 6.30
C ASN A 224 13.74 13.50 4.80
N LYS A 225 12.74 14.25 4.36
CA LYS A 225 12.56 14.59 2.95
C LYS A 225 13.73 15.39 2.35
N GLU A 226 14.41 16.16 3.17
CA GLU A 226 15.55 16.99 2.76
C GLU A 226 16.90 16.24 2.80
N SER A 227 16.92 15.00 3.28
CA SER A 227 18.15 14.23 3.39
C SER A 227 18.53 13.62 2.03
N ASN A 228 19.80 13.83 1.64
CA ASN A 228 20.38 13.26 0.41
C ASN A 228 21.08 11.90 0.62
N LYS A 229 20.93 11.29 1.79
CA LYS A 229 21.57 10.02 2.11
C LYS A 229 20.94 8.86 1.33
N ASN A 230 21.75 7.92 0.86
CA ASN A 230 21.29 6.76 0.09
C ASN A 230 20.32 5.87 0.87
N LEU A 231 20.52 5.69 2.20
CA LEU A 231 19.61 4.92 3.05
C LEU A 231 18.49 5.77 3.67
N ASN A 232 18.27 6.99 3.18
CA ASN A 232 17.17 7.82 3.66
C ASN A 232 15.81 7.18 3.34
N GLY A 233 15.02 6.97 4.38
CA GLY A 233 13.76 6.22 4.35
C GLY A 233 13.86 4.89 5.11
N TRP A 234 15.05 4.32 5.27
CA TRP A 234 15.23 3.11 6.06
C TRP A 234 14.85 3.32 7.53
N GLY A 235 15.14 4.47 8.13
CA GLY A 235 14.75 4.79 9.51
C GLY A 235 13.26 5.13 9.72
N CYS A 236 12.43 5.08 8.69
CA CYS A 236 11.04 5.52 8.79
C CYS A 236 10.09 4.49 9.41
N ALA A 237 10.45 3.20 9.45
CA ALA A 237 9.53 2.16 9.87
C ALA A 237 9.05 2.32 11.33
N GLN A 238 9.91 2.80 12.23
CA GLN A 238 9.54 3.09 13.62
C GLN A 238 8.49 4.21 13.71
N LEU A 239 8.63 5.28 12.94
CA LEU A 239 7.61 6.33 12.89
C LEU A 239 6.30 5.80 12.32
N ALA A 240 6.37 4.97 11.27
CA ALA A 240 5.18 4.34 10.70
C ALA A 240 4.45 3.43 11.69
N ALA A 241 5.19 2.79 12.61
CA ALA A 241 4.63 1.93 13.66
C ALA A 241 3.99 2.73 14.81
N THR A 242 4.55 3.89 15.18
CA THR A 242 4.20 4.60 16.42
C THR A 242 3.41 5.88 16.22
N ASP A 243 3.59 6.61 15.10
CA ASP A 243 2.81 7.82 14.79
C ASP A 243 1.54 7.46 14.02
N SER A 244 0.38 7.62 14.66
CA SER A 244 -0.93 7.34 14.05
C SER A 244 -1.22 8.17 12.80
N GLU A 245 -0.59 9.36 12.68
CA GLU A 245 -0.77 10.29 11.57
C GLU A 245 0.29 10.13 10.47
N TYR A 246 1.28 9.25 10.67
CA TYR A 246 2.39 9.06 9.72
C TYR A 246 1.91 8.86 8.29
N PHE A 247 1.05 7.87 8.06
CA PHE A 247 0.56 7.54 6.72
C PHE A 247 -0.29 8.66 6.11
N LYS A 248 -1.04 9.41 6.90
CA LYS A 248 -1.79 10.58 6.41
C LYS A 248 -0.87 11.70 5.95
N LYS A 249 0.25 11.89 6.65
CA LYS A 249 1.28 12.88 6.27
C LYS A 249 1.98 12.47 4.98
N VAL A 250 2.45 11.23 4.94
CA VAL A 250 3.28 10.70 3.85
C VAL A 250 2.54 10.68 2.50
N VAL A 251 1.27 10.26 2.46
CA VAL A 251 0.50 10.19 1.20
C VAL A 251 0.20 11.55 0.57
N ARG A 252 0.37 12.64 1.34
CA ARG A 252 0.21 14.02 0.85
C ARG A 252 1.53 14.65 0.41
N MET A 253 2.66 13.98 0.63
CA MET A 253 3.96 14.46 0.18
C MET A 253 4.08 14.34 -1.35
N LYS A 254 4.75 15.32 -1.96
CA LYS A 254 5.15 15.28 -3.37
C LYS A 254 6.59 14.76 -3.45
N PHE A 255 6.82 13.74 -4.26
CA PHE A 255 8.12 13.13 -4.48
C PHE A 255 8.58 13.28 -5.92
#